data_1ff8d4f798f58c0ce992aca6628ad85c
#
_entry.id   1ff8d4f798f58c0ce992aca6628ad85c
#
_cell.length_a   1.000
_cell.length_b   1.000
_cell.length_c   1.000
_cell.angle_alpha   90.00
_cell.angle_beta   90.00
_cell.angle_gamma   90.00
#
_symmetry.space_group_name_H-M   'P 1'
#
loop_
_entity.id
_entity.type
_entity.pdbx_description
1 polymer ?
#
loop_
_entity_poly.entity_id
_entity_poly.type
_entity_poly.pdbx_seq_one_letter_code
_entity_poly.pdbx_strand_id
1 'polypeptide(L)'
;MDKKVRSIEISKRVPIVGNYDVVVCGGGPAGFIAAIAAARSGAKTAVVEQYGFLGGMATMGLVTPLSVFTYNSEKVIGGIPWEFIERLEKMGGCIIEKPLGNVAFDPELYKLLCQQMMLEAGVDMYMHSYLSGCQAKDGKISCILFENKNGTEAISADMYIDCTGDGDLAAMAGVPMQTDECKPLQ
;
A
#
# COMPACT_ATOMS: atom_id res chain seq x y z
N MET A 1 25.49 -15.03 -26.68
CA MET A 1 26.20 -15.64 -25.52
C MET A 1 25.25 -15.75 -24.37
N ASP A 2 24.69 -16.93 -24.15
CA ASP A 2 23.86 -17.20 -23.01
C ASP A 2 24.69 -17.08 -21.73
N LYS A 3 24.50 -16.00 -20.99
CA LYS A 3 25.07 -15.89 -19.64
C LYS A 3 24.35 -16.93 -18.76
N LYS A 4 25.03 -18.04 -18.49
CA LYS A 4 24.59 -19.03 -17.52
C LYS A 4 24.41 -18.31 -16.18
N VAL A 5 23.16 -18.04 -15.76
CA VAL A 5 22.85 -17.45 -14.47
C VAL A 5 23.33 -18.44 -13.40
N ARG A 6 24.27 -18.00 -12.56
CA ARG A 6 24.71 -18.78 -11.39
C ARG A 6 23.70 -18.55 -10.26
N SER A 7 23.20 -19.60 -9.67
CA SER A 7 22.29 -19.55 -8.52
C SER A 7 22.94 -20.19 -7.30
N ILE A 8 22.53 -19.74 -6.11
CA ILE A 8 22.82 -20.36 -4.82
C ILE A 8 21.49 -20.72 -4.17
N GLU A 9 21.48 -21.78 -3.40
CA GLU A 9 20.33 -22.15 -2.57
C GLU A 9 20.56 -21.63 -1.16
N ILE A 10 19.53 -20.97 -0.58
CA ILE A 10 19.56 -20.46 0.80
C ILE A 10 18.38 -21.08 1.55
N SER A 11 18.67 -21.75 2.66
CA SER A 11 17.64 -22.25 3.57
C SER A 11 17.78 -21.57 4.93
N LYS A 12 16.71 -20.94 5.41
CA LYS A 12 16.67 -20.29 6.72
C LYS A 12 15.31 -20.47 7.40
N ARG A 13 15.30 -20.41 8.73
CA ARG A 13 14.08 -20.28 9.51
C ARG A 13 13.74 -18.80 9.62
N VAL A 14 12.50 -18.44 9.26
CA VAL A 14 12.00 -17.07 9.30
C VAL A 14 11.05 -16.92 10.49
N PRO A 15 11.28 -15.95 11.40
CA PRO A 15 10.37 -15.71 12.52
C PRO A 15 9.04 -15.10 12.02
N ILE A 16 7.93 -15.55 12.58
CA ILE A 16 6.63 -14.89 12.42
C ILE A 16 6.50 -13.86 13.54
N VAL A 17 6.54 -12.58 13.18
CA VAL A 17 6.60 -11.46 14.13
C VAL A 17 5.23 -10.84 14.44
N GLY A 18 4.19 -11.25 13.74
CA GLY A 18 2.82 -10.75 13.97
C GLY A 18 1.76 -11.69 13.42
N ASN A 19 0.57 -11.59 14.04
CA ASN A 19 -0.65 -12.26 13.57
C ASN A 19 -1.80 -11.25 13.58
N TYR A 20 -2.51 -11.13 12.46
CA TYR A 20 -3.52 -10.12 12.19
C TYR A 20 -4.78 -10.73 11.59
N ASP A 21 -5.88 -9.98 11.60
CA ASP A 21 -7.06 -10.33 10.81
C ASP A 21 -6.83 -9.89 9.36
N VAL A 22 -6.25 -8.71 9.16
CA VAL A 22 -5.96 -8.15 7.83
C VAL A 22 -4.53 -7.63 7.75
N VAL A 23 -3.83 -7.99 6.68
CA VAL A 23 -2.54 -7.39 6.31
C VAL A 23 -2.65 -6.72 4.93
N VAL A 24 -2.27 -5.46 4.86
CA VAL A 24 -2.20 -4.69 3.62
C VAL A 24 -0.74 -4.60 3.17
N CYS A 25 -0.47 -5.03 1.95
CA CYS A 25 0.85 -4.95 1.33
C CYS A 25 0.92 -3.71 0.43
N GLY A 26 1.75 -2.74 0.84
CA GLY A 26 1.87 -1.43 0.21
C GLY A 26 1.04 -0.35 0.91
N GLY A 27 1.70 0.74 1.32
CA GLY A 27 1.10 1.91 2.01
C GLY A 27 0.83 3.09 1.06
N GLY A 28 0.63 2.83 -0.23
CA GLY A 28 0.25 3.82 -1.23
C GLY A 28 -1.18 4.36 -1.03
N PRO A 29 -1.71 5.19 -1.97
CA PRO A 29 -3.03 5.80 -1.83
C PRO A 29 -4.16 4.79 -1.58
N ALA A 30 -4.11 3.62 -2.20
CA ALA A 30 -5.08 2.55 -1.96
C ALA A 30 -4.84 1.87 -0.61
N GLY A 31 -3.58 1.61 -0.26
CA GLY A 31 -3.22 0.80 0.90
C GLY A 31 -3.52 1.45 2.22
N PHE A 32 -3.18 2.73 2.41
CA PHE A 32 -3.48 3.39 3.68
C PHE A 32 -5.00 3.54 3.91
N ILE A 33 -5.76 3.79 2.84
CA ILE A 33 -7.23 3.85 2.92
C ILE A 33 -7.80 2.46 3.25
N ALA A 34 -7.32 1.41 2.60
CA ALA A 34 -7.76 0.03 2.87
C ALA A 34 -7.46 -0.39 4.31
N ALA A 35 -6.26 -0.08 4.81
CA ALA A 35 -5.86 -0.39 6.17
C ALA A 35 -6.72 0.35 7.22
N ILE A 36 -6.98 1.65 7.02
CA ILE A 36 -7.87 2.43 7.89
C ILE A 36 -9.30 1.84 7.86
N ALA A 37 -9.79 1.47 6.67
CA ALA A 37 -11.13 0.90 6.54
C ALA A 37 -11.25 -0.44 7.28
N ALA A 38 -10.28 -1.33 7.13
CA ALA A 38 -10.24 -2.61 7.83
C ALA A 38 -10.20 -2.42 9.36
N ALA A 39 -9.30 -1.56 9.84
CA ALA A 39 -9.15 -1.28 11.28
C ALA A 39 -10.42 -0.64 11.87
N ARG A 40 -11.01 0.34 11.20
CA ARG A 40 -12.28 0.96 11.63
C ARG A 40 -13.48 -0.01 11.61
N SER A 41 -13.37 -1.10 10.84
CA SER A 41 -14.36 -2.19 10.85
C SER A 41 -14.13 -3.21 11.99
N GLY A 42 -13.13 -2.97 12.85
CA GLY A 42 -12.83 -3.79 14.02
C GLY A 42 -11.76 -4.87 13.77
N ALA A 43 -11.17 -4.95 12.58
CA ALA A 43 -10.13 -5.92 12.30
C ALA A 43 -8.77 -5.46 12.87
N LYS A 44 -8.03 -6.37 13.50
CA LYS A 44 -6.63 -6.15 13.85
C LYS A 44 -5.81 -6.09 12.56
N THR A 45 -5.33 -4.89 12.22
CA THR A 45 -4.78 -4.61 10.89
C THR A 45 -3.31 -4.18 10.95
N ALA A 46 -2.52 -4.66 9.99
CA ALA A 46 -1.18 -4.17 9.74
C ALA A 46 -0.99 -3.73 8.29
N VAL A 47 -0.05 -2.82 8.06
CA VAL A 47 0.46 -2.47 6.74
C VAL A 47 1.96 -2.74 6.66
N VAL A 48 2.41 -3.29 5.51
CA VAL A 48 3.82 -3.47 5.18
C VAL A 48 4.17 -2.52 4.04
N GLU A 49 5.12 -1.60 4.28
CA GLU A 49 5.50 -0.55 3.33
C GLU A 49 7.03 -0.49 3.19
N GLN A 50 7.50 -0.46 1.94
CA GLN A 50 8.93 -0.43 1.62
C GLN A 50 9.63 0.88 1.99
N TYR A 51 8.89 1.99 1.97
CA TYR A 51 9.42 3.30 2.33
C TYR A 51 9.26 3.58 3.84
N GLY A 52 9.93 4.64 4.31
CA GLY A 52 9.79 5.14 5.68
C GLY A 52 8.58 6.06 5.87
N PHE A 53 7.69 6.14 4.89
CA PHE A 53 6.49 6.98 4.89
C PHE A 53 5.42 6.40 3.96
N LEU A 54 4.19 6.82 4.15
CA LEU A 54 3.02 6.40 3.38
C LEU A 54 2.74 7.33 2.19
N GLY A 55 1.82 6.92 1.33
CA GLY A 55 1.30 7.73 0.24
C GLY A 55 1.78 7.32 -1.16
N GLY A 56 2.77 6.43 -1.27
CA GLY A 56 3.22 5.85 -2.54
C GLY A 56 3.49 6.90 -3.63
N MET A 57 2.80 6.79 -4.78
CA MET A 57 3.01 7.72 -5.90
C MET A 57 2.67 9.17 -5.57
N ALA A 58 1.75 9.42 -4.64
CA ALA A 58 1.43 10.78 -4.21
C ALA A 58 2.59 11.45 -3.45
N THR A 59 3.42 10.67 -2.77
CA THR A 59 4.48 11.18 -1.88
C THR A 59 5.87 10.85 -2.38
N MET A 60 6.16 9.59 -2.69
CA MET A 60 7.45 9.18 -3.24
C MET A 60 7.58 9.58 -4.70
N GLY A 61 6.53 9.38 -5.50
CA GLY A 61 6.51 9.71 -6.92
C GLY A 61 6.23 11.17 -7.21
N LEU A 62 5.80 11.98 -6.21
CA LEU A 62 5.41 13.38 -6.34
C LEU A 62 4.36 13.61 -7.44
N VAL A 63 3.48 12.62 -7.65
CA VAL A 63 2.39 12.72 -8.62
C VAL A 63 1.24 13.50 -8.01
N THR A 64 1.16 14.75 -8.39
CA THR A 64 0.10 15.69 -8.04
C THR A 64 -0.54 16.23 -9.32
N PRO A 65 -1.84 16.57 -9.35
CA PRO A 65 -2.85 16.49 -8.28
C PRO A 65 -3.53 15.13 -8.18
N LEU A 66 -4.28 14.89 -7.10
CA LEU A 66 -5.26 13.81 -7.04
C LEU A 66 -6.48 14.17 -7.90
N SER A 67 -6.89 13.28 -8.80
CA SER A 67 -8.03 13.47 -9.71
C SER A 67 -8.97 12.27 -9.61
N VAL A 68 -10.25 12.39 -9.76
CA VAL A 68 -11.20 13.49 -9.75
C VAL A 68 -12.19 13.19 -8.63
N PHE A 69 -12.39 14.07 -7.66
CA PHE A 69 -13.34 13.84 -6.55
C PHE A 69 -14.77 14.25 -6.87
N THR A 70 -14.95 15.04 -7.93
CA THR A 70 -16.27 15.52 -8.37
C THR A 70 -16.47 15.27 -9.86
N TYR A 71 -17.71 14.99 -10.26
CA TYR A 71 -18.13 14.91 -11.66
C TYR A 71 -19.41 15.73 -11.84
N ASN A 72 -19.48 16.59 -12.84
CA ASN A 72 -20.58 17.53 -13.05
C ASN A 72 -20.98 18.32 -11.77
N SER A 73 -19.99 18.76 -11.00
CA SER A 73 -20.14 19.47 -9.72
C SER A 73 -20.73 18.61 -8.58
N GLU A 74 -20.96 17.32 -8.80
CA GLU A 74 -21.38 16.39 -7.77
C GLU A 74 -20.17 15.60 -7.23
N LYS A 75 -20.12 15.42 -5.91
CA LYS A 75 -19.08 14.61 -5.26
C LYS A 75 -19.32 13.13 -5.56
N VAL A 76 -18.39 12.50 -6.27
CA VAL A 76 -18.46 11.06 -6.64
C VAL A 76 -17.57 10.18 -5.78
N ILE A 77 -16.53 10.74 -5.14
CA ILE A 77 -15.64 10.03 -4.19
C ILE A 77 -15.92 10.57 -2.79
N GLY A 78 -16.34 9.68 -1.89
CA GLY A 78 -16.67 9.97 -0.49
C GLY A 78 -15.90 9.09 0.49
N GLY A 79 -16.43 8.97 1.72
CA GLY A 79 -15.85 8.12 2.76
C GLY A 79 -14.46 8.56 3.22
N ILE A 80 -13.61 7.61 3.55
CA ILE A 80 -12.25 7.87 4.09
C ILE A 80 -11.38 8.72 3.14
N PRO A 81 -11.37 8.50 1.80
CA PRO A 81 -10.63 9.38 0.89
C PRO A 81 -11.06 10.85 0.98
N TRP A 82 -12.36 11.11 1.09
CA TRP A 82 -12.84 12.49 1.22
C TRP A 82 -12.54 13.07 2.61
N GLU A 83 -12.69 12.29 3.69
CA GLU A 83 -12.27 12.68 5.04
C GLU A 83 -10.78 13.09 5.05
N PHE A 84 -9.93 12.33 4.35
CA PHE A 84 -8.52 12.64 4.23
C PHE A 84 -8.30 14.02 3.58
N ILE A 85 -9.01 14.31 2.48
CA ILE A 85 -8.90 15.60 1.78
C ILE A 85 -9.39 16.75 2.65
N GLU A 86 -10.53 16.61 3.33
CA GLU A 86 -11.04 17.66 4.24
C GLU A 86 -10.07 17.92 5.41
N ARG A 87 -9.42 16.91 5.92
CA ARG A 87 -8.41 17.06 6.99
C ARG A 87 -7.15 17.70 6.45
N LEU A 88 -6.70 17.31 5.24
CA LEU A 88 -5.54 17.91 4.60
C LEU A 88 -5.75 19.39 4.28
N GLU A 89 -6.94 19.77 3.82
CA GLU A 89 -7.32 21.16 3.59
C GLU A 89 -7.29 21.99 4.88
N LYS A 90 -7.83 21.44 5.98
CA LYS A 90 -7.78 22.09 7.31
C LYS A 90 -6.35 22.31 7.83
N MET A 91 -5.42 21.44 7.43
CA MET A 91 -4.00 21.61 7.74
C MET A 91 -3.28 22.62 6.81
N GLY A 92 -3.98 23.16 5.80
CA GLY A 92 -3.37 24.00 4.76
C GLY A 92 -2.54 23.18 3.75
N GLY A 93 -2.70 21.86 3.73
CA GLY A 93 -1.92 20.94 2.93
C GLY A 93 -2.49 20.65 1.55
N CYS A 94 -3.64 21.22 1.19
CA CYS A 94 -4.17 21.05 -0.17
C CYS A 94 -5.08 22.20 -0.60
N ILE A 95 -5.31 22.27 -1.91
CA ILE A 95 -6.26 23.18 -2.56
C ILE A 95 -7.17 22.32 -3.45
N ILE A 96 -8.48 22.47 -3.25
CA ILE A 96 -9.48 21.81 -4.08
C ILE A 96 -9.85 22.73 -5.24
N GLU A 97 -9.49 22.33 -6.46
CA GLU A 97 -9.81 23.10 -7.67
C GLU A 97 -11.29 22.95 -8.05
N LYS A 98 -12.00 24.05 -8.15
CA LYS A 98 -13.39 24.08 -8.60
C LYS A 98 -13.44 24.48 -10.08
N PRO A 99 -14.34 23.88 -10.89
CA PRO A 99 -15.36 22.87 -10.56
C PRO A 99 -14.88 21.41 -10.68
N LEU A 100 -13.65 21.17 -11.14
CA LEU A 100 -13.16 19.84 -11.51
C LEU A 100 -12.91 18.90 -10.31
N GLY A 101 -12.73 19.46 -9.11
CA GLY A 101 -12.47 18.66 -7.91
C GLY A 101 -11.11 17.96 -7.91
N ASN A 102 -10.15 18.46 -8.70
CA ASN A 102 -8.76 18.07 -8.56
C ASN A 102 -8.20 18.64 -7.24
N VAL A 103 -7.30 17.90 -6.62
CA VAL A 103 -6.72 18.31 -5.35
C VAL A 103 -5.21 18.41 -5.51
N ALA A 104 -4.72 19.65 -5.62
CA ALA A 104 -3.30 19.93 -5.52
C ALA A 104 -2.90 19.90 -4.03
N PHE A 105 -1.81 19.21 -3.68
CA PHE A 105 -1.45 18.99 -2.28
C PHE A 105 0.04 19.13 -2.01
N ASP A 106 0.36 19.39 -0.75
CA ASP A 106 1.71 19.33 -0.20
C ASP A 106 2.05 17.87 0.17
N PRO A 107 3.08 17.26 -0.44
CA PRO A 107 3.41 15.86 -0.19
C PRO A 107 3.91 15.60 1.24
N GLU A 108 4.51 16.56 1.92
CA GLU A 108 4.97 16.37 3.30
C GLU A 108 3.80 16.37 4.30
N LEU A 109 2.84 17.27 4.12
CA LEU A 109 1.62 17.27 4.92
C LEU A 109 0.74 16.04 4.61
N TYR A 110 0.76 15.57 3.36
CA TYR A 110 0.13 14.32 2.97
C TYR A 110 0.71 13.13 3.75
N LYS A 111 2.05 12.96 3.79
CA LYS A 111 2.74 11.91 4.57
C LYS A 111 2.33 11.95 6.04
N LEU A 112 2.39 13.15 6.62
CA LEU A 112 2.07 13.36 8.03
C LEU A 112 0.63 12.93 8.33
N LEU A 113 -0.33 13.34 7.51
CA LEU A 113 -1.74 13.02 7.71
C LEU A 113 -2.03 11.53 7.51
N CYS A 114 -1.40 10.88 6.50
CA CYS A 114 -1.51 9.43 6.32
C CYS A 114 -1.12 8.70 7.61
N GLN A 115 0.06 9.01 8.14
CA GLN A 115 0.57 8.38 9.36
C GLN A 115 -0.34 8.65 10.56
N GLN A 116 -0.81 9.89 10.72
CA GLN A 116 -1.70 10.27 11.80
C GLN A 116 -3.01 9.47 11.75
N MET A 117 -3.65 9.39 10.59
CA MET A 117 -4.91 8.65 10.44
C MET A 117 -4.74 7.14 10.64
N MET A 118 -3.61 6.58 10.26
CA MET A 118 -3.27 5.18 10.51
C MET A 118 -3.12 4.91 12.02
N LEU A 119 -2.40 5.77 12.73
CA LEU A 119 -2.25 5.68 14.19
C LEU A 119 -3.59 5.83 14.92
N GLU A 120 -4.41 6.79 14.52
CA GLU A 120 -5.76 6.99 15.06
C GLU A 120 -6.67 5.76 14.86
N ALA A 121 -6.49 5.05 13.73
CA ALA A 121 -7.22 3.83 13.44
C ALA A 121 -6.67 2.59 14.17
N GLY A 122 -5.48 2.68 14.79
CA GLY A 122 -4.83 1.57 15.47
C GLY A 122 -4.20 0.56 14.53
N VAL A 123 -3.72 0.99 13.36
CA VAL A 123 -3.02 0.14 12.40
C VAL A 123 -1.56 0.01 12.77
N ASP A 124 -1.07 -1.22 12.86
CA ASP A 124 0.37 -1.50 13.02
C ASP A 124 1.10 -1.26 11.70
N MET A 125 2.19 -0.48 11.72
CA MET A 125 2.91 -0.08 10.50
C MET A 125 4.32 -0.69 10.48
N TYR A 126 4.59 -1.58 9.53
CA TYR A 126 5.91 -2.13 9.22
C TYR A 126 6.52 -1.31 8.09
N MET A 127 7.22 -0.23 8.45
CA MET A 127 7.89 0.66 7.52
C MET A 127 9.29 0.14 7.18
N HIS A 128 9.88 0.62 6.05
CA HIS A 128 11.16 0.12 5.55
C HIS A 128 11.20 -1.41 5.42
N SER A 129 10.07 -1.99 5.05
CA SER A 129 9.83 -3.43 4.98
C SER A 129 9.40 -3.81 3.57
N TYR A 130 10.33 -4.39 2.82
CA TYR A 130 10.12 -4.78 1.43
C TYR A 130 9.47 -6.15 1.35
N LEU A 131 8.29 -6.25 0.72
CA LEU A 131 7.63 -7.53 0.47
C LEU A 131 8.52 -8.40 -0.42
N SER A 132 8.94 -9.55 0.08
CA SER A 132 9.92 -10.43 -0.60
C SER A 132 9.37 -11.81 -0.96
N GLY A 133 8.17 -12.15 -0.47
CA GLY A 133 7.55 -13.44 -0.78
C GLY A 133 6.25 -13.69 -0.01
N CYS A 134 5.65 -14.83 -0.28
CA CYS A 134 4.57 -15.36 0.52
C CYS A 134 4.60 -16.90 0.55
N GLN A 135 3.96 -17.48 1.55
CA GLN A 135 3.60 -18.90 1.53
C GLN A 135 2.14 -19.03 1.13
N ALA A 136 1.92 -19.51 -0.09
CA ALA A 136 0.60 -19.76 -0.64
C ALA A 136 0.42 -21.25 -0.97
N LYS A 137 -0.73 -21.81 -0.62
CA LYS A 137 -1.11 -23.17 -0.93
C LYS A 137 -2.61 -23.25 -1.16
N ASP A 138 -3.02 -23.97 -2.20
CA ASP A 138 -4.43 -24.21 -2.53
C ASP A 138 -5.27 -22.91 -2.59
N GLY A 139 -4.69 -21.85 -3.17
CA GLY A 139 -5.33 -20.54 -3.31
C GLY A 139 -5.42 -19.71 -2.03
N LYS A 140 -4.76 -20.13 -0.95
CA LYS A 140 -4.72 -19.42 0.33
C LYS A 140 -3.30 -19.03 0.70
N ILE A 141 -3.10 -17.75 1.05
CA ILE A 141 -1.85 -17.26 1.63
C ILE A 141 -1.90 -17.52 3.14
N SER A 142 -0.85 -18.15 3.68
CA SER A 142 -0.70 -18.41 5.12
C SER A 142 0.14 -17.35 5.82
N CYS A 143 1.15 -16.82 5.13
CA CYS A 143 1.94 -15.70 5.61
C CYS A 143 2.61 -14.98 4.44
N ILE A 144 2.97 -13.72 4.67
CA ILE A 144 3.87 -12.95 3.81
C ILE A 144 5.26 -12.89 4.43
N LEU A 145 6.26 -12.72 3.56
CA LEU A 145 7.66 -12.52 3.92
C LEU A 145 8.07 -11.11 3.51
N PHE A 146 8.82 -10.44 4.36
CA PHE A 146 9.38 -9.13 4.04
C PHE A 146 10.81 -8.99 4.59
N GLU A 147 11.59 -8.16 3.92
CA GLU A 147 12.97 -7.86 4.29
C GLU A 147 13.03 -6.47 4.93
N ASN A 148 13.69 -6.38 6.07
CA ASN A 148 13.96 -5.12 6.75
C ASN A 148 15.35 -5.16 7.43
N LYS A 149 15.63 -4.23 8.34
CA LYS A 149 16.93 -4.20 9.03
C LYS A 149 17.19 -5.38 9.98
N ASN A 150 16.14 -6.09 10.41
CA ASN A 150 16.26 -7.30 11.20
C ASN A 150 16.54 -8.55 10.33
N GLY A 151 16.46 -8.38 9.01
CA GLY A 151 16.54 -9.46 8.03
C GLY A 151 15.17 -9.86 7.51
N THR A 152 14.99 -11.13 7.17
CA THR A 152 13.69 -11.65 6.73
C THR A 152 12.80 -11.95 7.93
N GLU A 153 11.61 -11.37 7.92
CA GLU A 153 10.54 -11.62 8.87
C GLU A 153 9.26 -12.04 8.14
N ALA A 154 8.31 -12.62 8.86
CA ALA A 154 7.02 -13.03 8.33
C ALA A 154 5.87 -12.50 9.19
N ILE A 155 4.73 -12.28 8.55
CA ILE A 155 3.46 -11.97 9.21
C ILE A 155 2.39 -12.91 8.68
N SER A 156 1.57 -13.46 9.58
CA SER A 156 0.37 -14.22 9.24
C SER A 156 -0.89 -13.37 9.37
N ALA A 157 -1.89 -13.64 8.52
CA ALA A 157 -3.21 -13.03 8.62
C ALA A 157 -4.29 -13.94 8.04
N ASP A 158 -5.54 -13.63 8.37
CA ASP A 158 -6.70 -14.29 7.76
C ASP A 158 -6.96 -13.77 6.35
N MET A 159 -6.74 -12.46 6.13
CA MET A 159 -6.92 -11.79 4.84
C MET A 159 -5.73 -10.94 4.46
N TYR A 160 -5.41 -10.92 3.17
CA TYR A 160 -4.35 -10.08 2.61
C TYR A 160 -4.92 -9.19 1.51
N ILE A 161 -4.53 -7.91 1.53
CA ILE A 161 -4.92 -6.93 0.52
C ILE A 161 -3.66 -6.49 -0.22
N ASP A 162 -3.62 -6.76 -1.53
CA ASP A 162 -2.52 -6.31 -2.38
C ASP A 162 -2.74 -4.87 -2.82
N CYS A 163 -1.88 -3.97 -2.35
CA CYS A 163 -1.82 -2.56 -2.70
C CYS A 163 -0.39 -2.16 -3.13
N THR A 164 0.39 -3.11 -3.64
CA THR A 164 1.79 -2.90 -4.05
C THR A 164 1.94 -2.02 -5.29
N GLY A 165 0.86 -1.81 -6.04
CA GLY A 165 0.86 -1.05 -7.28
C GLY A 165 0.94 -1.95 -8.52
N ASP A 166 1.85 -2.91 -8.50
CA ASP A 166 2.07 -3.83 -9.63
C ASP A 166 1.47 -5.24 -9.40
N GLY A 167 0.82 -5.47 -8.26
CA GLY A 167 0.23 -6.76 -7.91
C GLY A 167 1.27 -7.79 -7.47
N ASP A 168 2.32 -7.36 -6.79
CA ASP A 168 3.46 -8.20 -6.39
C ASP A 168 3.02 -9.38 -5.53
N LEU A 169 2.13 -9.15 -4.56
CA LEU A 169 1.63 -10.22 -3.71
C LEU A 169 0.82 -11.24 -4.51
N ALA A 170 -0.03 -10.78 -5.41
CA ALA A 170 -0.84 -11.64 -6.27
C ALA A 170 0.07 -12.51 -7.16
N ALA A 171 1.09 -11.92 -7.77
CA ALA A 171 2.08 -12.63 -8.57
C ALA A 171 2.84 -13.67 -7.73
N MET A 172 3.31 -13.30 -6.54
CA MET A 172 4.01 -14.21 -5.61
C MET A 172 3.11 -15.36 -5.14
N ALA A 173 1.80 -15.12 -5.03
CA ALA A 173 0.82 -16.14 -4.67
C ALA A 173 0.43 -17.05 -5.84
N GLY A 174 0.98 -16.83 -7.03
CA GLY A 174 0.74 -17.65 -8.21
C GLY A 174 -0.54 -17.29 -8.99
N VAL A 175 -1.09 -16.11 -8.76
CA VAL A 175 -2.21 -15.58 -9.57
C VAL A 175 -1.71 -15.32 -10.99
N PRO A 176 -2.44 -15.79 -12.02
CA PRO A 176 -2.06 -15.49 -13.41
C PRO A 176 -2.03 -13.98 -13.65
N MET A 177 -0.88 -13.47 -14.09
CA MET A 177 -0.69 -12.06 -14.41
C MET A 177 -0.72 -11.88 -15.93
N GLN A 178 -1.42 -10.85 -16.39
CA GLN A 178 -1.35 -10.44 -17.79
C GLN A 178 -0.08 -9.60 -17.97
N THR A 179 0.89 -10.16 -18.66
CA THR A 179 2.10 -9.45 -19.06
C THR A 179 1.99 -9.20 -20.57
N ASP A 180 1.48 -8.04 -20.96
CA ASP A 180 1.58 -7.61 -22.35
C ASP A 180 3.05 -7.29 -22.65
N GLU A 181 3.56 -7.77 -23.78
CA GLU A 181 4.83 -7.25 -24.32
C GLU A 181 4.67 -5.73 -24.45
N CYS A 182 5.47 -4.98 -23.68
CA CYS A 182 5.48 -3.52 -23.77
C CYS A 182 5.76 -3.12 -25.22
N LYS A 183 4.73 -2.80 -25.99
CA LYS A 183 4.90 -2.07 -27.23
C LYS A 183 5.43 -0.68 -26.86
N PRO A 184 6.48 -0.18 -27.52
CA PRO A 184 6.94 1.18 -27.29
C PRO A 184 5.75 2.13 -27.38
N LEU A 185 5.59 3.00 -26.39
CA LEU A 185 4.64 4.10 -26.47
C LEU A 185 4.99 4.91 -27.72
N GLN A 186 4.03 5.03 -28.63
CA GLN A 186 4.17 5.83 -29.86
C GLN A 186 4.10 7.30 -29.53
#